data_a40b499f4a4ae6f072b985de875ca58d
#
_entry.id   a40b499f4a4ae6f072b985de875ca58d
#
_cell.length_a   1.000
_cell.length_b   1.000
_cell.length_c   1.000
_cell.angle_alpha   90.00
_cell.angle_beta   90.00
_cell.angle_gamma   90.00
#
_symmetry.space_group_name_H-M   'P 1'
#
loop_
_entity.id
_entity.type
_entity.pdbx_description
1 polymer ?
#
loop_
_entity_poly.entity_id
_entity_poly.type
_entity_poly.pdbx_seq_one_letter_code
_entity_poly.pdbx_strand_id
1 'polypeptide(L)'
;MLVLGIESSCDETGIAIYDSNKGLLGHTLHSQIELHSFYGGVVPELASRDHIKYIIPLIDQLLKDNSISIDSIDSIAYTAGPGLSGALLVGSSLAEALAYSLNVPSIPVHHLEGHLLAPMLEDDKPSFPFLALLVSGGHTQLIDVKDIGQYEILGDTLDDAAGEAFDKTAKLLGLGYPGGAVLLSLIHISEPTRQAS
;
A
#
# COMPACT_ATOMS: atom_id res chain seq x y z
N MET A 1 -6.46 22.00 4.40
CA MET A 1 -6.72 20.89 5.32
C MET A 1 -5.54 19.96 5.25
N LEU A 2 -4.96 19.66 6.41
CA LEU A 2 -3.77 18.83 6.52
C LEU A 2 -4.17 17.45 7.07
N VAL A 3 -3.89 16.39 6.32
CA VAL A 3 -4.29 15.02 6.65
C VAL A 3 -3.05 14.19 6.91
N LEU A 4 -3.04 13.46 8.02
CA LEU A 4 -2.06 12.41 8.30
C LEU A 4 -2.64 11.06 7.86
N GLY A 5 -2.00 10.39 6.90
CA GLY A 5 -2.37 9.06 6.43
C GLY A 5 -1.53 7.96 7.06
N ILE A 6 -2.17 6.87 7.48
CA ILE A 6 -1.55 5.70 8.11
C ILE A 6 -1.96 4.43 7.37
N GLU A 7 -0.97 3.73 6.81
CA GLU A 7 -1.14 2.43 6.16
C GLU A 7 -0.36 1.35 6.94
N SER A 8 -1.05 0.27 7.29
CA SER A 8 -0.46 -0.88 8.00
C SER A 8 -1.16 -2.19 7.68
N SER A 9 -1.70 -2.35 6.47
CA SER A 9 -2.58 -3.49 6.14
C SER A 9 -1.88 -4.84 6.02
N CYS A 10 -0.58 -4.85 5.69
CA CYS A 10 0.16 -6.11 5.45
C CYS A 10 1.57 -6.08 6.07
N ASP A 11 2.60 -5.94 5.26
CA ASP A 11 4.01 -6.04 5.63
C ASP A 11 4.81 -4.74 5.38
N GLU A 12 4.10 -3.64 5.21
CA GLU A 12 4.69 -2.32 5.08
C GLU A 12 3.96 -1.32 5.99
N THR A 13 4.75 -0.49 6.68
CA THR A 13 4.22 0.65 7.45
C THR A 13 4.42 1.92 6.65
N GLY A 14 3.33 2.48 6.12
CA GLY A 14 3.35 3.72 5.35
C GLY A 14 2.74 4.87 6.13
N ILE A 15 3.43 6.03 6.13
CA ILE A 15 2.91 7.28 6.70
C ILE A 15 3.03 8.36 5.63
N ALA A 16 1.99 9.18 5.49
CA ALA A 16 1.98 10.29 4.55
C ALA A 16 1.32 11.54 5.15
N ILE A 17 1.72 12.71 4.69
CA ILE A 17 1.07 13.98 5.00
C ILE A 17 0.61 14.62 3.69
N TYR A 18 -0.69 14.90 3.63
CA TYR A 18 -1.33 15.50 2.46
C TYR A 18 -2.01 16.82 2.82
N ASP A 19 -1.77 17.86 2.04
CA ASP A 19 -2.46 19.14 2.15
C ASP A 19 -3.43 19.32 0.99
N SER A 20 -4.69 19.66 1.28
CA SER A 20 -5.73 19.80 0.26
C SER A 20 -5.45 20.85 -0.81
N ASN A 21 -4.53 21.80 -0.55
CA ASN A 21 -4.16 22.85 -1.49
C ASN A 21 -2.81 22.61 -2.18
N LYS A 22 -1.88 21.91 -1.51
CA LYS A 22 -0.51 21.71 -1.97
C LYS A 22 -0.23 20.29 -2.47
N GLY A 23 -1.14 19.35 -2.20
CA GLY A 23 -0.96 17.93 -2.50
C GLY A 23 -0.13 17.18 -1.46
N LEU A 24 0.58 16.13 -1.88
CA LEU A 24 1.44 15.33 -1.03
C LEU A 24 2.65 16.14 -0.56
N LEU A 25 2.77 16.36 0.74
CA LEU A 25 3.90 17.08 1.33
C LEU A 25 5.09 16.18 1.61
N GLY A 26 4.83 14.93 1.97
CA GLY A 26 5.86 13.93 2.22
C GLY A 26 5.26 12.60 2.60
N HIS A 27 6.05 11.57 2.45
CA HIS A 27 5.72 10.22 2.89
C HIS A 27 6.96 9.48 3.37
N THR A 28 6.77 8.44 4.16
CA THR A 28 7.82 7.52 4.59
C THR A 28 7.27 6.11 4.63
N LEU A 29 8.13 5.14 4.38
CA LEU A 29 7.79 3.73 4.31
C LEU A 29 8.83 2.91 5.06
N HIS A 30 8.37 1.96 5.87
CA HIS A 30 9.19 0.89 6.43
C HIS A 30 8.69 -0.44 5.89
N SER A 31 9.56 -1.16 5.17
CA SER A 31 9.26 -2.47 4.60
C SER A 31 9.79 -3.59 5.49
N GLN A 32 8.99 -4.63 5.66
CA GLN A 32 9.30 -5.82 6.45
C GLN A 32 9.78 -6.99 5.57
N ILE A 33 10.12 -6.75 4.30
CA ILE A 33 10.53 -7.80 3.34
C ILE A 33 11.69 -8.63 3.89
N GLU A 34 12.71 -7.99 4.47
CA GLU A 34 13.84 -8.70 5.06
C GLU A 34 13.42 -9.64 6.20
N LEU A 35 12.53 -9.16 7.08
CA LEU A 35 11.99 -9.93 8.19
C LEU A 35 11.27 -11.18 7.69
N HIS A 36 10.42 -11.03 6.67
CA HIS A 36 9.57 -12.10 6.16
C HIS A 36 10.28 -13.04 5.18
N SER A 37 11.38 -12.61 4.57
CA SER A 37 12.16 -13.44 3.63
C SER A 37 12.68 -14.73 4.26
N PHE A 38 13.03 -14.71 5.55
CA PHE A 38 13.45 -15.90 6.31
C PHE A 38 12.37 -16.97 6.42
N TYR A 39 11.11 -16.57 6.30
CA TYR A 39 9.94 -17.48 6.43
C TYR A 39 9.35 -17.85 5.06
N GLY A 40 9.85 -17.24 3.98
CA GLY A 40 9.35 -17.46 2.63
C GLY A 40 7.93 -16.92 2.39
N GLY A 41 7.52 -15.89 3.15
CA GLY A 41 6.23 -15.22 3.06
C GLY A 41 5.88 -14.49 4.34
N VAL A 42 4.81 -13.68 4.31
CA VAL A 42 4.39 -12.84 5.43
C VAL A 42 3.90 -13.67 6.61
N VAL A 43 4.44 -13.39 7.81
CA VAL A 43 4.00 -13.95 9.08
C VAL A 43 3.17 -12.90 9.83
N PRO A 44 1.84 -13.06 9.94
CA PRO A 44 0.94 -11.99 10.41
C PRO A 44 1.26 -11.45 11.80
N GLU A 45 1.68 -12.33 12.73
CA GLU A 45 2.03 -11.91 14.08
C GLU A 45 3.31 -11.05 14.12
N LEU A 46 4.31 -11.42 13.30
CA LEU A 46 5.54 -10.65 13.20
C LEU A 46 5.27 -9.30 12.56
N ALA A 47 4.44 -9.26 11.51
CA ALA A 47 4.03 -8.02 10.86
C ALA A 47 3.40 -7.05 11.87
N SER A 48 2.43 -7.52 12.67
CA SER A 48 1.76 -6.70 13.68
C SER A 48 2.74 -6.13 14.72
N ARG A 49 3.67 -6.95 15.19
CA ARG A 49 4.70 -6.52 16.15
C ARG A 49 5.67 -5.51 15.58
N ASP A 50 5.97 -5.63 14.31
CA ASP A 50 6.90 -4.72 13.64
C ASP A 50 6.24 -3.35 13.39
N HIS A 51 4.98 -3.30 12.97
CA HIS A 51 4.21 -2.06 12.88
C HIS A 51 4.25 -1.27 14.19
N ILE A 52 4.05 -1.93 15.34
CA ILE A 52 4.10 -1.27 16.66
C ILE A 52 5.43 -0.56 16.90
N LYS A 53 6.55 -1.12 16.43
CA LYS A 53 7.88 -0.54 16.64
C LYS A 53 8.11 0.70 15.80
N TYR A 54 7.62 0.74 14.58
CA TYR A 54 8.03 1.74 13.59
C TYR A 54 7.00 2.84 13.33
N ILE A 55 5.72 2.61 13.58
CA ILE A 55 4.65 3.54 13.19
C ILE A 55 4.83 4.93 13.86
N ILE A 56 5.10 5.00 15.15
CA ILE A 56 5.30 6.27 15.87
C ILE A 56 6.62 6.95 15.46
N PRO A 57 7.78 6.26 15.42
CA PRO A 57 9.02 6.84 14.90
C PRO A 57 8.90 7.40 13.48
N LEU A 58 8.16 6.73 12.59
CA LEU A 58 7.94 7.21 11.22
C LEU A 58 7.09 8.48 11.18
N ILE A 59 6.03 8.55 11.99
CA ILE A 59 5.22 9.78 12.13
C ILE A 59 6.09 10.94 12.62
N ASP A 60 6.85 10.73 13.69
CA ASP A 60 7.74 11.72 14.27
C ASP A 60 8.78 12.23 13.28
N GLN A 61 9.42 11.32 12.54
CA GLN A 61 10.40 11.67 11.52
C GLN A 61 9.75 12.49 10.41
N LEU A 62 8.62 12.03 9.86
CA LEU A 62 7.95 12.72 8.75
C LEU A 62 7.50 14.13 9.12
N LEU A 63 6.97 14.33 10.34
CA LEU A 63 6.59 15.64 10.85
C LEU A 63 7.80 16.58 10.99
N LYS A 64 8.93 16.08 11.51
CA LYS A 64 10.18 16.86 11.65
C LYS A 64 10.76 17.24 10.30
N ASP A 65 10.86 16.30 9.37
CA ASP A 65 11.43 16.50 8.04
C ASP A 65 10.66 17.59 7.25
N ASN A 66 9.35 17.67 7.49
CA ASN A 66 8.49 18.68 6.85
C ASN A 66 8.26 19.93 7.71
N SER A 67 8.87 20.03 8.91
CA SER A 67 8.66 21.14 9.85
C SER A 67 7.19 21.38 10.20
N ILE A 68 6.42 20.30 10.36
CA ILE A 68 4.99 20.30 10.67
C ILE A 68 4.81 19.90 12.15
N SER A 69 3.98 20.68 12.89
CA SER A 69 3.54 20.27 14.22
C SER A 69 2.38 19.27 14.13
N ILE A 70 2.38 18.28 15.00
CA ILE A 70 1.26 17.33 15.10
C ILE A 70 -0.08 18.04 15.40
N ASP A 71 -0.05 19.13 16.17
CA ASP A 71 -1.21 19.93 16.52
C ASP A 71 -1.82 20.67 15.30
N SER A 72 -1.13 20.72 14.17
CA SER A 72 -1.63 21.32 12.93
C SER A 72 -2.36 20.34 12.01
N ILE A 73 -2.43 19.06 12.38
CA ILE A 73 -3.17 18.04 11.65
C ILE A 73 -4.69 18.26 11.83
N ASP A 74 -5.41 18.35 10.72
CA ASP A 74 -6.86 18.58 10.71
C ASP A 74 -7.68 17.27 10.71
N SER A 75 -7.10 16.16 10.24
CA SER A 75 -7.75 14.84 10.23
C SER A 75 -6.73 13.71 10.09
N ILE A 76 -7.11 12.50 10.51
CA ILE A 76 -6.27 11.31 10.38
C ILE A 76 -7.01 10.28 9.52
N ALA A 77 -6.40 9.89 8.40
CA ALA A 77 -6.89 8.80 7.56
C ALA A 77 -6.10 7.52 7.87
N TYR A 78 -6.77 6.38 7.91
CA TYR A 78 -6.10 5.10 8.15
C TYR A 78 -6.74 3.97 7.33
N THR A 79 -5.96 2.97 6.98
CA THR A 79 -6.47 1.79 6.29
C THR A 79 -7.27 0.91 7.25
N ALA A 80 -8.57 0.79 6.97
CA ALA A 80 -9.50 -0.01 7.76
C ALA A 80 -9.59 -1.47 7.29
N GLY A 81 -9.18 -1.76 6.07
CA GLY A 81 -9.19 -3.09 5.44
C GLY A 81 -9.40 -3.01 3.93
N PRO A 82 -9.28 -4.17 3.25
CA PRO A 82 -8.83 -5.48 3.74
C PRO A 82 -7.35 -5.51 4.09
N GLY A 83 -6.94 -6.55 4.85
CA GLY A 83 -5.55 -6.76 5.26
C GLY A 83 -5.43 -7.74 6.42
N LEU A 84 -4.23 -7.88 6.96
CA LEU A 84 -3.95 -8.71 8.13
C LEU A 84 -4.58 -8.08 9.38
N SER A 85 -5.48 -8.77 10.05
CA SER A 85 -6.29 -8.23 11.15
C SER A 85 -5.45 -7.60 12.27
N GLY A 86 -4.34 -8.22 12.67
CA GLY A 86 -3.44 -7.68 13.69
C GLY A 86 -2.69 -6.43 13.23
N ALA A 87 -2.26 -6.37 11.98
CA ALA A 87 -1.58 -5.22 11.38
C ALA A 87 -2.56 -4.04 11.23
N LEU A 88 -3.76 -4.27 10.70
CA LEU A 88 -4.84 -3.28 10.64
C LEU A 88 -5.19 -2.72 12.03
N LEU A 89 -5.26 -3.59 13.04
CA LEU A 89 -5.58 -3.17 14.41
C LEU A 89 -4.53 -2.20 14.98
N VAL A 90 -3.26 -2.38 14.66
CA VAL A 90 -2.19 -1.46 15.10
C VAL A 90 -2.40 -0.07 14.51
N GLY A 91 -2.57 0.04 13.19
CA GLY A 91 -2.77 1.32 12.51
C GLY A 91 -4.07 2.01 12.93
N SER A 92 -5.18 1.28 12.96
CA SER A 92 -6.47 1.84 13.34
C SER A 92 -6.51 2.30 14.80
N SER A 93 -5.96 1.51 15.73
CA SER A 93 -5.92 1.89 17.15
C SER A 93 -5.10 3.16 17.38
N LEU A 94 -3.94 3.28 16.72
CA LEU A 94 -3.14 4.49 16.82
C LEU A 94 -3.84 5.68 16.18
N ALA A 95 -4.40 5.52 14.98
CA ALA A 95 -5.11 6.58 14.28
C ALA A 95 -6.28 7.14 15.11
N GLU A 96 -7.11 6.26 15.67
CA GLU A 96 -8.23 6.64 16.54
C GLU A 96 -7.76 7.32 17.83
N ALA A 97 -6.69 6.81 18.47
CA ALA A 97 -6.14 7.41 19.68
C ALA A 97 -5.57 8.82 19.41
N LEU A 98 -4.84 9.00 18.29
CA LEU A 98 -4.33 10.30 17.86
C LEU A 98 -5.47 11.27 17.54
N ALA A 99 -6.46 10.82 16.74
CA ALA A 99 -7.61 11.64 16.38
C ALA A 99 -8.37 12.12 17.62
N TYR A 100 -8.58 11.22 18.59
CA TYR A 100 -9.20 11.56 19.87
C TYR A 100 -8.36 12.58 20.66
N SER A 101 -7.05 12.38 20.75
CA SER A 101 -6.16 13.27 21.53
C SER A 101 -6.03 14.67 20.92
N LEU A 102 -6.07 14.77 19.59
CA LEU A 102 -5.99 16.03 18.85
C LEU A 102 -7.37 16.68 18.65
N ASN A 103 -8.45 15.98 19.02
CA ASN A 103 -9.83 16.40 18.79
C ASN A 103 -10.13 16.69 17.31
N VAL A 104 -9.67 15.80 16.43
CA VAL A 104 -9.88 15.85 14.97
C VAL A 104 -10.60 14.59 14.49
N PRO A 105 -11.26 14.60 13.32
CA PRO A 105 -11.91 13.41 12.77
C PRO A 105 -10.88 12.34 12.37
N SER A 106 -11.26 11.07 12.54
CA SER A 106 -10.63 9.90 11.92
C SER A 106 -11.44 9.44 10.71
N ILE A 107 -10.74 9.00 9.66
CA ILE A 107 -11.34 8.60 8.38
C ILE A 107 -10.85 7.19 8.03
N PRO A 108 -11.72 6.17 8.14
CA PRO A 108 -11.39 4.82 7.68
C PRO A 108 -11.38 4.77 6.15
N VAL A 109 -10.30 4.27 5.56
CA VAL A 109 -10.12 4.15 4.11
C VAL A 109 -10.02 2.67 3.72
N HIS A 110 -10.64 2.30 2.62
CA HIS A 110 -10.52 0.96 2.07
C HIS A 110 -9.15 0.81 1.37
N HIS A 111 -8.40 -0.24 1.70
CA HIS A 111 -7.04 -0.47 1.18
C HIS A 111 -6.96 -0.42 -0.36
N LEU A 112 -7.87 -1.12 -1.04
CA LEU A 112 -7.89 -1.14 -2.51
C LEU A 112 -8.31 0.20 -3.12
N GLU A 113 -9.12 0.99 -2.42
CA GLU A 113 -9.45 2.36 -2.85
C GLU A 113 -8.20 3.25 -2.81
N GLY A 114 -7.36 3.09 -1.79
CA GLY A 114 -6.05 3.76 -1.74
C GLY A 114 -5.19 3.44 -2.96
N HIS A 115 -5.14 2.17 -3.38
CA HIS A 115 -4.45 1.78 -4.62
C HIS A 115 -5.09 2.35 -5.88
N LEU A 116 -6.41 2.33 -5.99
CA LEU A 116 -7.13 2.88 -7.15
C LEU A 116 -6.92 4.38 -7.33
N LEU A 117 -6.82 5.11 -6.22
CA LEU A 117 -6.67 6.56 -6.22
C LEU A 117 -5.20 7.02 -6.19
N ALA A 118 -4.22 6.12 -6.03
CA ALA A 118 -2.81 6.46 -6.05
C ALA A 118 -2.37 7.26 -7.30
N PRO A 119 -2.85 6.96 -8.52
CA PRO A 119 -2.54 7.77 -9.70
C PRO A 119 -3.01 9.22 -9.62
N MET A 120 -3.97 9.53 -8.72
CA MET A 120 -4.43 10.91 -8.50
C MET A 120 -3.40 11.78 -7.77
N LEU A 121 -2.32 11.18 -7.25
CA LEU A 121 -1.19 11.90 -6.65
C LEU A 121 -0.14 12.33 -7.67
N GLU A 122 -0.19 11.79 -8.88
CA GLU A 122 0.75 12.11 -9.96
C GLU A 122 0.44 13.48 -10.59
N ASP A 123 1.44 14.06 -11.26
CA ASP A 123 1.26 15.32 -11.99
C ASP A 123 0.29 15.15 -13.17
N ASP A 124 0.40 14.04 -13.91
CA ASP A 124 -0.50 13.67 -15.01
C ASP A 124 -1.61 12.77 -14.51
N LYS A 125 -2.60 13.38 -13.85
CA LYS A 125 -3.72 12.67 -13.22
C LYS A 125 -4.72 12.17 -14.25
N PRO A 126 -5.23 10.93 -14.12
CA PRO A 126 -6.35 10.48 -14.93
C PRO A 126 -7.61 11.32 -14.63
N SER A 127 -8.42 11.57 -15.65
CA SER A 127 -9.75 12.16 -15.47
C SER A 127 -10.81 11.06 -15.32
N PHE A 128 -11.80 11.28 -14.46
CA PHE A 128 -12.94 10.38 -14.35
C PHE A 128 -13.86 10.47 -15.59
N PRO A 129 -14.46 9.35 -16.04
CA PRO A 129 -14.19 7.98 -15.63
C PRO A 129 -12.89 7.43 -16.25
N PHE A 130 -12.27 6.42 -15.60
CA PHE A 130 -11.14 5.69 -16.17
C PHE A 130 -11.19 4.20 -15.79
N LEU A 131 -10.51 3.36 -16.59
CA LEU A 131 -10.33 1.95 -16.27
C LEU A 131 -9.05 1.75 -15.47
N ALA A 132 -9.16 1.06 -14.35
CA ALA A 132 -8.02 0.67 -13.52
C ALA A 132 -7.81 -0.85 -13.59
N LEU A 133 -6.58 -1.26 -13.86
CA LEU A 133 -6.12 -2.63 -13.65
C LEU A 133 -5.33 -2.67 -12.34
N LEU A 134 -5.95 -3.19 -11.29
CA LEU A 134 -5.32 -3.42 -10.00
C LEU A 134 -4.62 -4.77 -10.02
N VAL A 135 -3.30 -4.79 -9.85
CA VAL A 135 -2.48 -6.01 -9.80
C VAL A 135 -1.61 -5.97 -8.55
N SER A 136 -1.80 -6.93 -7.67
CA SER A 136 -1.01 -7.06 -6.43
C SER A 136 -0.76 -8.53 -6.09
N GLY A 137 -0.11 -8.78 -4.95
CA GLY A 137 0.06 -10.13 -4.41
C GLY A 137 -1.24 -10.79 -3.96
N GLY A 138 -2.28 -10.01 -3.64
CA GLY A 138 -3.56 -10.53 -3.15
C GLY A 138 -4.76 -10.29 -4.08
N HIS A 139 -4.64 -9.39 -5.05
CA HIS A 139 -5.77 -8.98 -5.89
C HIS A 139 -5.34 -8.79 -7.34
N THR A 140 -6.22 -9.18 -8.27
CA THR A 140 -6.10 -8.85 -9.69
C THR A 140 -7.49 -8.53 -10.21
N GLN A 141 -7.77 -7.24 -10.38
CA GLN A 141 -9.11 -6.74 -10.69
C GLN A 141 -9.06 -5.70 -11.81
N LEU A 142 -10.04 -5.77 -12.72
CA LEU A 142 -10.33 -4.72 -13.69
C LEU A 142 -11.54 -3.94 -13.18
N ILE A 143 -11.38 -2.62 -13.02
CA ILE A 143 -12.37 -1.78 -12.33
C ILE A 143 -12.67 -0.55 -13.19
N ASP A 144 -13.96 -0.26 -13.39
CA ASP A 144 -14.45 1.01 -13.91
C ASP A 144 -14.56 2.01 -12.75
N VAL A 145 -13.73 3.04 -12.80
CA VAL A 145 -13.66 4.11 -11.79
C VAL A 145 -14.45 5.31 -12.32
N LYS A 146 -15.72 5.41 -11.94
CA LYS A 146 -16.63 6.47 -12.44
C LYS A 146 -16.39 7.79 -11.74
N ASP A 147 -16.12 7.74 -10.43
CA ASP A 147 -15.79 8.87 -9.56
C ASP A 147 -15.23 8.32 -8.24
N ILE A 148 -14.78 9.18 -7.32
CA ILE A 148 -14.37 8.78 -5.97
C ILE A 148 -15.57 8.12 -5.26
N GLY A 149 -15.36 6.90 -4.73
CA GLY A 149 -16.41 6.11 -4.09
C GLY A 149 -17.42 5.45 -5.05
N GLN A 150 -17.23 5.55 -6.38
CA GLN A 150 -18.12 4.97 -7.39
C GLN A 150 -17.35 4.02 -8.31
N TYR A 151 -17.25 2.78 -7.87
CA TYR A 151 -16.45 1.73 -8.52
C TYR A 151 -17.31 0.56 -8.98
N GLU A 152 -17.03 0.05 -10.18
CA GLU A 152 -17.67 -1.15 -10.71
C GLU A 152 -16.59 -2.17 -11.10
N ILE A 153 -16.61 -3.33 -10.45
CA ILE A 153 -15.69 -4.42 -10.79
C ILE A 153 -16.18 -5.09 -12.07
N LEU A 154 -15.41 -4.95 -13.14
CA LEU A 154 -15.69 -5.55 -14.45
C LEU A 154 -15.15 -6.97 -14.55
N GLY A 155 -14.07 -7.28 -13.80
CA GLY A 155 -13.46 -8.60 -13.77
C GLY A 155 -12.59 -8.77 -12.54
N ASP A 156 -12.50 -10.00 -12.06
CA ASP A 156 -11.70 -10.41 -10.90
C ASP A 156 -11.03 -11.75 -11.20
N THR A 157 -9.87 -12.00 -10.60
CA THR A 157 -9.23 -13.32 -10.71
C THR A 157 -10.11 -14.40 -10.08
N LEU A 158 -10.10 -15.59 -10.69
CA LEU A 158 -10.89 -16.73 -10.22
C LEU A 158 -10.11 -17.64 -9.27
N ASP A 159 -8.79 -17.51 -9.24
CA ASP A 159 -7.90 -18.28 -8.38
C ASP A 159 -6.76 -17.39 -7.83
N ASP A 160 -5.50 -17.65 -8.17
CA ASP A 160 -4.38 -16.85 -7.69
C ASP A 160 -4.40 -15.43 -8.29
N ALA A 161 -4.11 -14.43 -7.48
CA ALA A 161 -3.75 -13.11 -7.98
C ALA A 161 -2.45 -13.18 -8.81
N ALA A 162 -2.28 -12.26 -9.78
CA ALA A 162 -1.12 -12.29 -10.66
C ALA A 162 0.21 -12.23 -9.89
N GLY A 163 0.34 -11.36 -8.89
CA GLY A 163 1.54 -11.29 -8.07
C GLY A 163 1.81 -12.58 -7.28
N GLU A 164 0.76 -13.20 -6.74
CA GLU A 164 0.87 -14.49 -6.05
C GLU A 164 1.32 -15.61 -7.02
N ALA A 165 0.79 -15.65 -8.23
CA ALA A 165 1.21 -16.61 -9.25
C ALA A 165 2.70 -16.44 -9.63
N PHE A 166 3.18 -15.19 -9.74
CA PHE A 166 4.59 -14.89 -9.96
C PHE A 166 5.47 -15.36 -8.79
N ASP A 167 5.10 -15.07 -7.55
CA ASP A 167 5.88 -15.46 -6.38
C ASP A 167 5.88 -16.99 -6.16
N LYS A 168 4.75 -17.67 -6.36
CA LYS A 168 4.67 -19.13 -6.30
C LYS A 168 5.56 -19.77 -7.36
N THR A 169 5.52 -19.26 -8.60
CA THR A 169 6.38 -19.75 -9.69
C THR A 169 7.85 -19.52 -9.40
N ALA A 170 8.21 -18.33 -8.92
CA ALA A 170 9.59 -18.01 -8.53
C ALA A 170 10.09 -18.94 -7.42
N LYS A 171 9.25 -19.23 -6.42
CA LYS A 171 9.57 -20.19 -5.36
C LYS A 171 9.83 -21.60 -5.89
N LEU A 172 9.01 -22.07 -6.82
CA LEU A 172 9.22 -23.38 -7.46
C LEU A 172 10.54 -23.44 -8.25
N LEU A 173 11.00 -22.31 -8.81
CA LEU A 173 12.26 -22.18 -9.54
C LEU A 173 13.45 -21.89 -8.62
N GLY A 174 13.27 -21.76 -7.31
CA GLY A 174 14.33 -21.48 -6.35
C GLY A 174 14.86 -20.03 -6.41
N LEU A 175 14.09 -19.08 -6.89
CA LEU A 175 14.49 -17.67 -7.09
C LEU A 175 14.35 -16.80 -5.82
N GLY A 176 13.89 -17.39 -4.71
CA GLY A 176 13.70 -16.67 -3.43
C GLY A 176 12.34 -16.00 -3.29
N TYR A 177 12.22 -15.12 -2.28
CA TYR A 177 10.99 -14.37 -1.96
C TYR A 177 11.35 -12.92 -1.52
N PRO A 178 10.61 -11.90 -1.99
CA PRO A 178 9.66 -11.96 -3.11
C PRO A 178 10.37 -12.23 -4.44
N GLY A 179 9.80 -13.06 -5.29
CA GLY A 179 10.47 -13.56 -6.49
C GLY A 179 9.88 -13.05 -7.81
N GLY A 180 8.75 -12.33 -7.77
CA GLY A 180 8.04 -11.89 -8.96
C GLY A 180 8.89 -11.04 -9.91
N ALA A 181 9.60 -10.04 -9.39
CA ALA A 181 10.47 -9.18 -10.19
C ALA A 181 11.65 -9.94 -10.82
N VAL A 182 12.24 -10.88 -10.08
CA VAL A 182 13.33 -11.73 -10.59
C VAL A 182 12.82 -12.63 -11.70
N LEU A 183 11.66 -13.27 -11.52
CA LEU A 183 11.03 -14.09 -12.53
C LEU A 183 10.73 -13.30 -13.80
N LEU A 184 10.16 -12.12 -13.68
CA LEU A 184 9.85 -11.24 -14.81
C LEU A 184 11.13 -10.84 -15.57
N SER A 185 12.22 -10.53 -14.85
CA SER A 185 13.53 -10.25 -15.46
C SER A 185 14.04 -11.43 -16.29
N LEU A 186 13.92 -12.67 -15.80
CA LEU A 186 14.36 -13.87 -16.51
C LEU A 186 13.55 -14.14 -17.79
N ILE A 187 12.24 -13.85 -17.79
CA ILE A 187 11.40 -13.98 -18.99
C ILE A 187 11.93 -13.08 -20.11
N HIS A 188 12.36 -11.86 -19.80
CA HIS A 188 12.89 -10.92 -20.78
C HIS A 188 14.31 -11.28 -21.28
N ILE A 189 15.10 -11.98 -20.49
CA ILE A 189 16.47 -12.40 -20.88
C ILE A 189 16.44 -13.62 -21.82
N SER A 190 15.45 -14.48 -21.67
CA SER A 190 15.37 -15.76 -22.40
C SER A 190 14.55 -15.70 -23.69
N GLU A 191 14.09 -14.55 -24.15
CA GLU A 191 13.53 -14.46 -25.50
C GLU A 191 14.63 -14.72 -26.54
N PRO A 192 14.60 -15.85 -27.28
CA PRO A 192 15.55 -16.07 -28.34
C PRO A 192 15.34 -14.98 -29.39
N THR A 193 16.32 -14.16 -29.62
CA THR A 193 16.37 -13.28 -30.79
C THR A 193 16.16 -14.17 -32.02
N ARG A 194 14.95 -14.15 -32.60
CA ARG A 194 14.72 -14.73 -33.91
C ARG A 194 15.60 -13.95 -34.86
N GLN A 195 16.78 -14.53 -35.17
CA GLN A 195 17.53 -14.08 -36.33
C GLN A 195 16.62 -14.30 -37.54
N ALA A 196 16.16 -13.20 -38.13
CA ALA A 196 15.52 -13.23 -39.42
C ALA A 196 16.61 -13.73 -40.43
N SER A 197 16.42 -14.97 -40.87
CA SER A 197 17.14 -15.51 -42.02
C SER A 197 16.45 -15.08 -43.30
#